data_84fbb88cc15a1db9a63808cc07ea61bf
#
_entry.id   84fbb88cc15a1db9a63808cc07ea61bf
#
_cell.length_a   1.000
_cell.length_b   1.000
_cell.length_c   1.000
_cell.angle_alpha   90.00
_cell.angle_beta   90.00
_cell.angle_gamma   90.00
#
_symmetry.space_group_name_H-M   'P 1'
#
loop_
_entity.id
_entity.type
_entity.pdbx_description
1 polymer ?
#
loop_
_entity_poly.entity_id
_entity_poly.type
_entity_poly.pdbx_seq_one_letter_code
_entity_poly.pdbx_strand_id
1 'polypeptide(L)' 'MNCKECIDYLEQYRSGELPEATSMLVGEHLSKCSSCAANLRAVAGI' A
#
# COMPACT_ATOMS: atom_id res chain seq x y z
N MET A 1 6.61 -6.83 -6.64
CA MET A 1 5.67 -6.87 -5.48
C MET A 1 4.33 -7.41 -5.94
N ASN A 2 3.76 -8.33 -5.17
CA ASN A 2 2.43 -8.84 -5.48
C ASN A 2 1.39 -8.22 -4.53
N CYS A 3 0.11 -8.52 -4.76
CA CYS A 3 -0.95 -7.92 -3.96
C CYS A 3 -0.86 -8.28 -2.49
N LYS A 4 -0.48 -9.52 -2.19
CA LYS A 4 -0.35 -9.95 -0.80
C LYS A 4 0.71 -9.15 -0.06
N GLU A 5 1.85 -8.95 -0.69
CA GLU A 5 2.92 -8.15 -0.09
C GLU A 5 2.50 -6.70 0.06
N CYS A 6 1.81 -6.18 -0.95
CA CYS A 6 1.31 -4.81 -0.89
C CYS A 6 0.36 -4.63 0.30
N ILE A 7 -0.55 -5.57 0.49
CA ILE A 7 -1.51 -5.50 1.60
C ILE A 7 -0.80 -5.52 2.95
N ASP A 8 0.26 -6.32 3.07
CA ASP A 8 1.04 -6.38 4.31
C ASP A 8 1.70 -5.04 4.63
N TYR A 9 2.03 -4.25 3.62
CA TYR A 9 2.69 -2.96 3.82
C TYR A 9 1.74 -1.78 3.95
N LEU A 10 0.44 -1.98 3.71
CA LEU A 10 -0.50 -0.86 3.65
C LEU A 10 -0.56 -0.02 4.92
N GLU A 11 -0.57 -0.65 6.08
CA GLU A 11 -0.61 0.08 7.34
C GLU A 11 0.62 0.96 7.51
N GLN A 12 1.79 0.39 7.24
CA GLN A 12 3.05 1.12 7.35
C GLN A 12 3.14 2.21 6.29
N TYR A 13 2.63 1.92 5.09
CA TYR A 13 2.59 2.91 4.02
C TYR A 13 1.75 4.11 4.45
N ARG A 14 0.59 3.86 5.02
CA ARG A 14 -0.31 4.91 5.48
C ARG A 14 0.31 5.74 6.61
N SER A 15 1.01 5.10 7.53
CA SER A 15 1.61 5.79 8.67
C SER A 15 2.98 6.40 8.35
N GLY A 16 3.51 6.12 7.15
CA GLY A 16 4.79 6.69 6.75
C GLY A 16 6.01 5.99 7.32
N GLU A 17 5.87 4.76 7.75
CA GLU A 17 6.96 4.02 8.40
C GLU A 17 7.85 3.25 7.42
N LEU A 18 7.45 3.17 6.15
CA LEU A 18 8.22 2.44 5.16
C LEU A 18 9.43 3.24 4.69
N PRO A 19 10.56 2.56 4.37
CA PRO A 19 11.66 3.21 3.68
C PRO A 19 11.17 3.80 2.35
N GLU A 20 11.82 4.84 1.88
CA GLU A 20 11.41 5.52 0.67
C GLU A 20 11.30 4.56 -0.53
N ALA A 21 12.29 3.68 -0.70
CA ALA A 21 12.29 2.74 -1.81
C ALA A 21 11.07 1.80 -1.76
N THR A 22 10.77 1.27 -0.58
CA THR A 22 9.62 0.37 -0.41
C THR A 22 8.32 1.14 -0.59
N SER A 23 8.25 2.34 -0.05
CA SER A 23 7.07 3.19 -0.17
C SER A 23 6.76 3.48 -1.65
N MET A 24 7.78 3.74 -2.45
CA MET A 24 7.61 3.95 -3.89
C MET A 24 7.06 2.72 -4.59
N LEU A 25 7.55 1.53 -4.22
CA LEU A 25 7.06 0.28 -4.79
C LEU A 25 5.59 0.06 -4.46
N VAL A 26 5.23 0.30 -3.21
CA VAL A 26 3.83 0.17 -2.79
C VAL A 26 2.95 1.17 -3.54
N GLY A 27 3.38 2.41 -3.63
CA GLY A 27 2.63 3.44 -4.36
C GLY A 27 2.42 3.09 -5.82
N GLU A 28 3.47 2.55 -6.47
CA GLU A 28 3.37 2.13 -7.86
C GLU A 28 2.36 0.98 -8.01
N HIS A 29 2.43 0.01 -7.10
CA HIS A 29 1.48 -1.10 -7.14
C HIS A 29 0.05 -0.59 -6.94
N LEU A 30 -0.15 0.34 -6.03
CA LEU A 30 -1.48 0.91 -5.79
C LEU A 30 -2.07 1.60 -7.01
N SER A 31 -1.22 2.20 -7.84
CA SER A 31 -1.70 2.86 -9.05
C SER A 31 -2.08 1.88 -10.15
N LYS A 32 -1.61 0.62 -10.05
CA LYS A 32 -1.89 -0.42 -11.03
C LYS A 32 -2.94 -1.42 -10.57
N CYS A 33 -3.18 -1.50 -9.27
CA CYS A 33 -4.05 -2.52 -8.70
C CYS A 33 -5.17 -1.85 -7.91
N SER A 34 -6.37 -1.83 -8.49
CA SER A 34 -7.51 -1.20 -7.82
C SER A 34 -7.92 -1.93 -6.55
N SER A 35 -7.66 -3.24 -6.47
CA SER A 35 -7.95 -4.01 -5.27
C SER A 35 -7.12 -3.53 -4.09
N CYS A 36 -5.83 -3.31 -4.31
CA CYS A 36 -4.95 -2.81 -3.24
C CYS A 36 -5.30 -1.37 -2.88
N ALA A 37 -5.64 -0.55 -3.88
CA ALA A 37 -6.08 0.81 -3.61
C ALA A 37 -7.35 0.82 -2.75
N ALA A 38 -8.28 -0.08 -3.02
CA ALA A 38 -9.49 -0.22 -2.22
C ALA A 38 -9.18 -0.68 -0.80
N ASN A 39 -8.23 -1.61 -0.67
CA ASN A 39 -7.78 -2.05 0.65
C ASN A 39 -7.16 -0.91 1.45
N LEU A 40 -6.39 -0.05 0.79
CA LEU A 40 -5.82 1.10 1.47
C LEU A 40 -6.91 2.03 1.98
N ARG A 41 -7.95 2.24 1.20
CA ARG A 41 -9.10 3.05 1.63
C ARG A 41 -9.78 2.44 2.84
N ALA A 42 -9.93 1.13 2.85
CA ALA A 42 -10.56 0.44 3.97
C ALA A 42 -9.73 0.60 5.24
N VAL A 43 -8.41 0.52 5.12
CA VAL A 43 -7.52 0.70 6.26
C VAL A 43 -7.55 2.15 6.76
N ALA A 44 -7.60 3.11 5.85
CA ALA A 44 -7.55 4.53 6.20
C ALA A 44 -8.91 5.13 6.50
N GLY A 45 -9.98 4.50 6.06
CA GLY A 45 -11.30 5.09 6.05
C GLY A 45 -12.14 4.92 7.30
N ILE A 46 -11.58 4.37 8.34
CA ILE A 46 -12.36 4.13 9.55
C ILE A 46 -12.23 5.24 10.57
#